data_75a260e8d4d66931a330ed5b93553426
#
_entry.id   75a260e8d4d66931a330ed5b93553426
#
_cell.length_a   1.000
_cell.length_b   1.000
_cell.length_c   1.000
_cell.angle_alpha   90.00
_cell.angle_beta   90.00
_cell.angle_gamma   90.00
#
_symmetry.space_group_name_H-M   'P 1'
#
loop_
_entity.id
_entity.type
_entity.pdbx_description
1 polymer ?
#
loop_
_entity_poly.entity_id
_entity_poly.type
_entity_poly.pdbx_seq_one_letter_code
_entity_poly.pdbx_strand_id
1 'polypeptide(L)'
;MRLENLIARRYIRYSGENREISSSALTVIVSIAVGIIFYICAVSIMNGYIYGVMQLSFEVKSFHVQYDGSRQENVPLTGSIEKRREALKGKGYTEMEELRLHFAEDKEVKYSALYRETNAVLQYSGKSTAVAFLRELPENIFQEDDGFDKGIRLLNGSKTLAFGEIMISSKTAQKLRVDVGDKIFVSFMENDNTTSVRIRKFTVSGIFSCGLSELDEQLAFIGRETGRRMFNELPYNLLLKLHHYNNAAAFCSKYQADGHMALTHWEEENYNELSALRFQRNIIAMIVILVLFVAVLNLLSTIHITVFEKKREIGILRSTGFVPAQITSLFLYLGLYLAVLGLIPGIIIGLLLCHNLNGIIAGVGEILSSINMMIYHIGNLFFDSPKPLPIEFFSSDFYLDKLYTSISISEILFISGLTLLFAVSAALFPALKAGYIKPNEVLKNE
;
A
#
# COMPACT_ATOMS: atom_id res chain seq x y z
N MET A 1 -6.77 21.91 -41.07
CA MET A 1 -7.03 20.54 -40.64
C MET A 1 -6.62 19.64 -41.79
N ARG A 2 -5.72 18.67 -41.60
CA ARG A 2 -5.30 17.78 -42.69
C ARG A 2 -6.45 16.84 -43.07
N LEU A 3 -6.65 16.61 -44.37
CA LEU A 3 -7.78 15.82 -44.90
C LEU A 3 -7.84 14.40 -44.33
N GLU A 4 -6.68 13.82 -44.07
CA GLU A 4 -6.52 12.49 -43.47
C GLU A 4 -7.19 12.38 -42.08
N ASN A 5 -7.05 13.44 -41.28
CA ASN A 5 -7.66 13.53 -39.94
C ASN A 5 -9.19 13.53 -40.00
N LEU A 6 -9.76 14.24 -40.97
CA LEU A 6 -11.21 14.34 -41.15
C LEU A 6 -11.79 12.98 -41.60
N ILE A 7 -11.12 12.31 -42.51
CA ILE A 7 -11.51 10.96 -42.97
C ILE A 7 -11.39 9.93 -41.83
N ALA A 8 -10.33 9.96 -41.03
CA ALA A 8 -10.15 9.06 -39.90
C ALA A 8 -11.30 9.18 -38.88
N ARG A 9 -11.72 10.41 -38.53
CA ARG A 9 -12.88 10.64 -37.66
C ARG A 9 -14.19 10.13 -38.25
N ARG A 10 -14.32 10.18 -39.56
CA ARG A 10 -15.52 9.70 -40.27
C ARG A 10 -15.58 8.18 -40.25
N TYR A 11 -14.43 7.47 -40.31
CA TYR A 11 -14.37 6.00 -40.24
C TYR A 11 -14.80 5.45 -38.87
N ILE A 12 -14.65 6.21 -37.81
CA ILE A 12 -15.17 5.82 -36.48
C ILE A 12 -16.70 5.89 -36.46
N ARG A 13 -17.30 6.88 -37.13
CA ARG A 13 -18.75 7.19 -37.05
C ARG A 13 -19.62 6.45 -38.05
N TYR A 14 -19.05 5.91 -39.13
CA TYR A 14 -19.81 5.31 -40.20
C TYR A 14 -19.50 3.84 -40.37
N SER A 15 -20.31 2.98 -39.75
CA SER A 15 -20.46 1.58 -40.09
C SER A 15 -21.90 1.33 -40.51
N GLY A 16 -22.15 1.26 -41.83
CA GLY A 16 -23.46 0.94 -42.38
C GLY A 16 -24.47 2.11 -42.43
N GLU A 17 -25.73 1.81 -42.78
CA GLU A 17 -26.84 2.77 -42.93
C GLU A 17 -27.26 3.49 -41.64
N ASN A 18 -26.93 2.93 -40.48
CA ASN A 18 -27.37 3.42 -39.16
C ASN A 18 -26.24 4.16 -38.44
N ARG A 19 -25.72 5.26 -38.84
CA ARG A 19 -24.82 6.20 -38.12
C ARG A 19 -24.25 5.78 -36.74
N GLU A 20 -24.13 4.50 -36.46
CA GLU A 20 -23.66 3.91 -35.21
C GLU A 20 -22.15 3.67 -35.26
N ILE A 21 -21.51 3.74 -34.09
CA ILE A 21 -20.10 3.36 -33.94
C ILE A 21 -19.97 1.89 -34.32
N SER A 22 -18.98 1.54 -35.16
CA SER A 22 -18.71 0.13 -35.52
C SER A 22 -18.55 -0.70 -34.23
N SER A 23 -19.21 -1.86 -34.17
CA SER A 23 -19.10 -2.74 -33.00
C SER A 23 -17.63 -3.12 -32.68
N SER A 24 -16.82 -3.26 -33.72
CA SER A 24 -15.38 -3.50 -33.57
C SER A 24 -14.63 -2.32 -32.94
N ALA A 25 -14.98 -1.08 -33.31
CA ALA A 25 -14.40 0.12 -32.69
C ALA A 25 -14.84 0.27 -31.23
N LEU A 26 -16.11 -0.04 -30.91
CA LEU A 26 -16.61 -0.01 -29.54
C LEU A 26 -15.88 -1.03 -28.66
N THR A 27 -15.67 -2.23 -29.17
CA THR A 27 -14.92 -3.29 -28.45
C THR A 27 -13.50 -2.84 -28.07
N VAL A 28 -12.79 -2.15 -28.98
CA VAL A 28 -11.47 -1.60 -28.71
C VAL A 28 -11.51 -0.52 -27.64
N ILE A 29 -12.44 0.44 -27.78
CA ILE A 29 -12.59 1.53 -26.81
C ILE A 29 -12.85 0.98 -25.42
N VAL A 30 -13.77 0.02 -25.29
CA VAL A 30 -14.10 -0.64 -24.03
C VAL A 30 -12.91 -1.44 -23.50
N SER A 31 -12.21 -2.22 -24.34
CA SER A 31 -11.04 -3.00 -23.90
C SER A 31 -9.92 -2.11 -23.35
N ILE A 32 -9.61 -0.99 -24.02
CA ILE A 32 -8.60 -0.04 -23.54
C ILE A 32 -9.06 0.63 -22.24
N ALA A 33 -10.32 1.07 -22.17
CA ALA A 33 -10.88 1.68 -20.98
C ALA A 33 -10.81 0.72 -19.77
N VAL A 34 -11.21 -0.53 -19.93
CA VAL A 34 -11.16 -1.57 -18.89
C VAL A 34 -9.71 -1.81 -18.44
N GLY A 35 -8.76 -1.92 -19.38
CA GLY A 35 -7.35 -2.09 -19.04
C GLY A 35 -6.80 -0.93 -18.20
N ILE A 36 -7.17 0.31 -18.53
CA ILE A 36 -6.76 1.51 -17.79
C ILE A 36 -7.43 1.58 -16.41
N ILE A 37 -8.73 1.29 -16.34
CA ILE A 37 -9.45 1.20 -15.05
C ILE A 37 -8.76 0.21 -14.13
N PHE A 38 -8.43 -0.97 -14.65
CA PHE A 38 -7.78 -2.03 -13.87
C PHE A 38 -6.39 -1.59 -13.39
N TYR A 39 -5.62 -0.90 -14.24
CA TYR A 39 -4.32 -0.34 -13.85
C TYR A 39 -4.46 0.68 -12.72
N ILE A 40 -5.33 1.67 -12.90
CA ILE A 40 -5.54 2.72 -11.91
C ILE A 40 -5.99 2.14 -10.57
N CYS A 41 -6.95 1.22 -10.57
CA CYS A 41 -7.42 0.59 -9.34
C CYS A 41 -6.33 -0.25 -8.66
N ALA A 42 -5.65 -1.13 -9.41
CA ALA A 42 -4.64 -2.03 -8.85
C ALA A 42 -3.44 -1.26 -8.26
N VAL A 43 -2.92 -0.27 -8.98
CA VAL A 43 -1.78 0.53 -8.53
C VAL A 43 -2.17 1.45 -7.38
N SER A 44 -3.36 2.07 -7.45
CA SER A 44 -3.86 2.94 -6.38
C SER A 44 -4.08 2.19 -5.06
N ILE A 45 -4.66 0.98 -5.12
CA ILE A 45 -4.84 0.12 -3.94
C ILE A 45 -3.48 -0.26 -3.36
N MET A 46 -2.54 -0.68 -4.21
CA MET A 46 -1.22 -1.10 -3.73
C MET A 46 -0.40 0.03 -3.14
N ASN A 47 -0.43 1.21 -3.75
CA ASN A 47 0.22 2.39 -3.18
C ASN A 47 -0.42 2.82 -1.86
N GLY A 48 -1.75 2.79 -1.80
CA GLY A 48 -2.48 3.10 -0.58
C GLY A 48 -2.20 2.10 0.55
N TYR A 49 -2.11 0.81 0.21
CA TYR A 49 -1.73 -0.24 1.16
C TYR A 49 -0.30 -0.02 1.70
N ILE A 50 0.67 0.20 0.80
CA ILE A 50 2.06 0.51 1.20
C ILE A 50 2.09 1.75 2.10
N TYR A 51 1.36 2.82 1.74
CA TYR A 51 1.29 4.03 2.55
C TYR A 51 0.70 3.77 3.93
N GLY A 52 -0.38 3.00 4.04
CA GLY A 52 -1.02 2.65 5.31
C GLY A 52 -0.10 1.82 6.21
N VAL A 53 0.56 0.79 5.66
CA VAL A 53 1.54 -0.03 6.39
C VAL A 53 2.72 0.82 6.86
N MET A 54 3.26 1.66 5.98
CA MET A 54 4.37 2.57 6.32
C MET A 54 3.97 3.52 7.43
N GLN A 55 2.83 4.18 7.32
CA GLN A 55 2.36 5.13 8.32
C GLN A 55 2.25 4.49 9.71
N LEU A 56 1.66 3.31 9.80
CA LEU A 56 1.56 2.59 11.08
C LEU A 56 2.93 2.11 11.58
N SER A 57 3.80 1.69 10.67
CA SER A 57 5.16 1.28 11.04
C SER A 57 5.94 2.42 11.67
N PHE A 58 6.00 3.59 11.04
CA PHE A 58 6.78 4.71 11.59
C PHE A 58 6.05 5.51 12.69
N GLU A 59 4.73 5.39 12.83
CA GLU A 59 4.03 6.03 13.95
C GLU A 59 4.03 5.18 15.22
N VAL A 60 3.98 3.84 15.11
CA VAL A 60 3.77 2.94 16.25
C VAL A 60 4.94 1.97 16.47
N LYS A 61 5.49 1.35 15.40
CA LYS A 61 6.48 0.26 15.51
C LYS A 61 7.90 0.79 15.63
N SER A 62 8.40 1.45 14.57
CA SER A 62 9.81 1.84 14.43
C SER A 62 10.08 3.33 14.65
N PHE A 63 9.02 4.16 14.74
CA PHE A 63 9.13 5.61 14.78
C PHE A 63 9.91 6.16 13.57
N HIS A 64 10.21 7.46 13.51
CA HIS A 64 10.93 8.01 12.35
C HIS A 64 12.42 7.69 12.40
N VAL A 65 13.03 7.82 13.58
CA VAL A 65 14.44 7.51 13.85
C VAL A 65 14.54 6.85 15.22
N GLN A 66 15.39 5.85 15.33
CA GLN A 66 15.68 5.15 16.57
C GLN A 66 17.18 5.15 16.85
N TYR A 67 17.51 5.16 18.13
CA TYR A 67 18.80 4.74 18.62
C TYR A 67 18.59 3.48 19.47
N ASP A 68 19.22 2.39 19.05
CA ASP A 68 19.18 1.12 19.78
C ASP A 68 20.34 1.07 20.77
N GLY A 69 20.03 1.20 22.05
CA GLY A 69 21.02 1.14 23.11
C GLY A 69 21.72 -0.23 23.28
N SER A 70 21.18 -1.28 22.67
CA SER A 70 21.74 -2.65 22.71
C SER A 70 22.77 -2.91 21.62
N ARG A 71 22.70 -2.20 20.49
CA ARG A 71 23.62 -2.40 19.35
C ARG A 71 25.02 -1.85 19.68
N GLN A 72 25.93 -2.75 19.98
CA GLN A 72 27.35 -2.45 20.14
C GLN A 72 28.05 -2.51 18.78
N GLU A 73 27.92 -1.51 17.94
CA GLU A 73 28.75 -1.45 16.74
C GLU A 73 30.07 -0.70 17.00
N ASN A 74 31.17 -1.35 16.56
CA ASN A 74 32.52 -0.81 16.56
C ASN A 74 32.66 0.27 15.49
N VAL A 75 32.12 1.46 15.72
CA VAL A 75 32.41 2.62 14.88
C VAL A 75 33.63 3.33 15.45
N PRO A 76 34.73 3.52 14.68
CA PRO A 76 35.88 4.26 15.15
C PRO A 76 35.51 5.75 15.32
N LEU A 77 35.52 6.19 16.56
CA LEU A 77 35.24 7.58 16.93
C LEU A 77 36.57 8.30 17.22
N THR A 78 36.81 9.40 16.52
CA THR A 78 37.95 10.26 16.76
C THR A 78 37.66 11.34 17.80
N GLY A 79 38.53 11.47 18.81
CA GLY A 79 38.54 12.62 19.70
C GLY A 79 37.71 12.56 20.97
N SER A 80 37.17 13.69 21.43
CA SER A 80 36.43 13.89 22.71
C SER A 80 35.18 13.00 22.89
N ILE A 81 34.77 12.34 21.85
CA ILE A 81 33.59 11.46 21.76
C ILE A 81 33.86 10.07 22.34
N GLU A 82 35.12 9.63 22.30
CA GLU A 82 35.55 8.35 22.87
C GLU A 82 35.32 8.27 24.41
N LYS A 83 35.54 9.39 25.10
CA LYS A 83 35.20 9.54 26.52
C LYS A 83 33.70 9.50 26.81
N ARG A 84 32.90 10.06 25.90
CA ARG A 84 31.43 9.97 25.99
C ARG A 84 30.93 8.58 25.66
N ARG A 85 31.59 7.84 24.76
CA ARG A 85 31.21 6.46 24.37
C ARG A 85 31.51 5.45 25.46
N GLU A 86 32.63 5.53 26.16
CA GLU A 86 32.89 4.70 27.34
C GLU A 86 31.86 4.96 28.44
N ALA A 87 31.45 6.22 28.55
CA ALA A 87 30.38 6.62 29.41
C ALA A 87 28.97 6.11 28.97
N LEU A 88 28.66 5.78 27.70
CA LEU A 88 27.37 5.27 27.20
C LEU A 88 27.26 3.73 27.19
N LYS A 89 28.34 2.99 27.42
CA LYS A 89 28.26 1.53 27.60
C LYS A 89 27.61 1.17 28.94
N GLY A 90 26.43 0.60 28.88
CA GLY A 90 25.68 0.12 30.08
C GLY A 90 24.94 1.21 30.85
N LYS A 91 24.48 2.24 30.19
CA LYS A 91 23.96 3.46 30.80
C LYS A 91 22.56 3.36 31.36
N GLY A 92 22.49 3.91 32.56
CA GLY A 92 21.25 4.17 33.25
C GLY A 92 20.39 5.23 32.57
N TYR A 93 19.15 5.36 33.03
CA TYR A 93 18.15 6.28 32.55
C TYR A 93 18.65 7.75 32.39
N THR A 94 19.50 8.22 33.31
CA THR A 94 19.96 9.62 33.36
C THR A 94 20.76 10.04 32.11
N GLU A 95 21.60 9.15 31.62
CA GLU A 95 22.49 9.44 30.48
C GLU A 95 21.76 9.36 29.15
N MET A 96 20.82 8.42 29.02
CA MET A 96 19.91 8.35 27.86
C MET A 96 18.95 9.55 27.83
N GLU A 97 18.58 10.07 29.01
CA GLU A 97 17.75 11.27 29.10
C GLU A 97 18.50 12.53 28.68
N GLU A 98 19.79 12.67 29.02
CA GLU A 98 20.64 13.75 28.49
C GLU A 98 20.73 13.69 26.97
N LEU A 99 20.85 12.49 26.41
CA LEU A 99 20.85 12.27 24.98
C LEU A 99 19.53 12.66 24.34
N ARG A 100 18.43 12.24 24.94
CA ARG A 100 17.07 12.62 24.50
C ARG A 100 16.90 14.14 24.46
N LEU A 101 17.35 14.85 25.51
CA LEU A 101 17.29 16.30 25.59
C LEU A 101 18.15 16.97 24.50
N HIS A 102 19.35 16.44 24.23
CA HIS A 102 20.18 16.96 23.16
C HIS A 102 19.48 16.90 21.79
N PHE A 103 18.83 15.78 21.46
CA PHE A 103 18.07 15.68 20.22
C PHE A 103 16.78 16.50 20.23
N ALA A 104 16.14 16.66 21.39
CA ALA A 104 14.92 17.48 21.53
C ALA A 104 15.18 18.97 21.22
N GLU A 105 16.42 19.45 21.31
CA GLU A 105 16.81 20.83 20.95
C GLU A 105 16.91 21.04 19.42
N ASP A 106 17.02 19.96 18.63
CA ASP A 106 17.05 20.07 17.16
C ASP A 106 15.66 20.43 16.61
N LYS A 107 15.62 21.48 15.79
CA LYS A 107 14.39 22.01 15.19
C LYS A 107 13.66 21.02 14.29
N GLU A 108 14.33 19.98 13.81
CA GLU A 108 13.71 18.94 12.98
C GLU A 108 12.92 17.93 13.83
N VAL A 109 13.21 17.83 15.14
CA VAL A 109 12.58 16.87 16.04
C VAL A 109 11.29 17.42 16.59
N LYS A 110 10.20 16.71 16.34
CA LYS A 110 8.87 17.02 16.85
C LYS A 110 8.62 16.42 18.22
N TYR A 111 9.05 15.16 18.42
CA TYR A 111 8.84 14.41 19.66
C TYR A 111 10.03 13.46 19.90
N SER A 112 10.40 13.29 21.16
CA SER A 112 11.45 12.37 21.58
C SER A 112 11.08 11.66 22.87
N ALA A 113 11.29 10.35 22.94
CA ALA A 113 11.07 9.61 24.18
C ALA A 113 12.01 8.42 24.33
N LEU A 114 12.23 8.01 25.56
CA LEU A 114 12.91 6.76 25.86
C LEU A 114 11.90 5.64 26.02
N TYR A 115 12.25 4.46 25.55
CA TYR A 115 11.46 3.24 25.72
C TYR A 115 12.35 2.02 25.93
N ARG A 116 11.80 0.95 26.44
CA ARG A 116 12.41 -0.38 26.51
C ARG A 116 11.43 -1.39 25.93
N GLU A 117 11.97 -2.43 25.34
CA GLU A 117 11.16 -3.48 24.72
C GLU A 117 11.80 -4.85 25.00
N THR A 118 10.97 -5.86 25.22
CA THR A 118 11.40 -7.24 25.35
C THR A 118 10.32 -8.19 24.84
N ASN A 119 10.75 -9.37 24.42
CA ASN A 119 9.82 -10.46 24.11
C ASN A 119 9.17 -10.98 25.37
N ALA A 120 7.85 -11.10 25.36
CA ALA A 120 7.08 -11.62 26.47
C ALA A 120 6.05 -12.65 26.04
N VAL A 121 5.79 -13.59 26.93
CA VAL A 121 4.69 -14.55 26.79
C VAL A 121 3.60 -14.16 27.78
N LEU A 122 2.44 -13.83 27.24
CA LEU A 122 1.24 -13.51 28.02
C LEU A 122 0.42 -14.79 28.19
N GLN A 123 -0.05 -15.03 29.41
CA GLN A 123 -0.79 -16.23 29.76
C GLN A 123 -2.01 -15.91 30.63
N TYR A 124 -3.14 -16.52 30.30
CA TYR A 124 -4.36 -16.43 31.08
C TYR A 124 -4.85 -17.81 31.51
N SER A 125 -5.12 -17.97 32.81
CA SER A 125 -5.70 -19.19 33.41
C SER A 125 -4.97 -20.51 33.08
N GLY A 126 -3.69 -20.45 32.71
CA GLY A 126 -2.86 -21.63 32.39
C GLY A 126 -3.24 -22.36 31.08
N LYS A 127 -4.21 -21.89 30.32
CA LYS A 127 -4.75 -22.59 29.15
C LYS A 127 -4.52 -21.84 27.83
N SER A 128 -4.42 -20.52 27.84
CA SER A 128 -4.22 -19.72 26.66
C SER A 128 -2.95 -18.89 26.78
N THR A 129 -2.16 -18.86 25.68
CA THR A 129 -0.88 -18.14 25.62
C THR A 129 -0.82 -17.31 24.35
N ALA A 130 -0.21 -16.12 24.45
CA ALA A 130 0.15 -15.28 23.32
C ALA A 130 1.56 -14.74 23.49
N VAL A 131 2.29 -14.55 22.39
CA VAL A 131 3.60 -13.90 22.40
C VAL A 131 3.41 -12.45 21.98
N ALA A 132 4.07 -11.52 22.67
CA ALA A 132 4.03 -10.12 22.32
C ALA A 132 5.35 -9.43 22.62
N PHE A 133 5.66 -8.37 21.86
CA PHE A 133 6.66 -7.37 22.23
C PHE A 133 6.07 -6.50 23.35
N LEU A 134 6.60 -6.67 24.54
CA LEU A 134 6.23 -5.87 25.68
C LEU A 134 7.04 -4.57 25.68
N ARG A 135 6.39 -3.47 25.36
CA ARG A 135 7.03 -2.17 25.24
C ARG A 135 6.66 -1.27 26.42
N GLU A 136 7.69 -0.76 27.11
CA GLU A 136 7.55 0.30 28.10
C GLU A 136 7.48 1.65 27.42
N LEU A 137 6.46 2.44 27.73
CA LEU A 137 6.24 3.75 27.15
C LEU A 137 6.07 4.82 28.24
N PRO A 138 6.35 6.11 27.93
CA PRO A 138 5.96 7.22 28.80
C PRO A 138 4.44 7.24 28.98
N GLU A 139 3.98 7.55 30.20
CA GLU A 139 2.54 7.56 30.51
C GLU A 139 1.77 8.64 29.74
N ASN A 140 2.46 9.70 29.32
CA ASN A 140 1.92 10.84 28.58
C ASN A 140 2.02 10.73 27.05
N ILE A 141 2.50 9.60 26.52
CA ILE A 141 2.72 9.42 25.07
C ILE A 141 1.47 9.68 24.23
N PHE A 142 0.29 9.26 24.72
CA PHE A 142 -0.99 9.47 24.04
C PHE A 142 -1.43 10.95 24.01
N GLN A 143 -0.83 11.80 24.85
CA GLN A 143 -1.13 13.23 24.94
C GLN A 143 -0.10 14.06 24.15
N GLU A 144 1.15 13.63 24.13
CA GLU A 144 2.25 14.38 23.53
C GLU A 144 2.53 13.97 22.09
N ASP A 145 2.16 12.75 21.68
CA ASP A 145 2.36 12.25 20.32
C ASP A 145 1.04 11.93 19.62
N ASP A 146 0.51 12.91 18.90
CA ASP A 146 -0.72 12.78 18.10
C ASP A 146 -0.67 11.62 17.09
N GLY A 147 0.50 11.31 16.52
CA GLY A 147 0.67 10.24 15.53
C GLY A 147 0.50 8.88 16.18
N PHE A 148 1.12 8.69 17.35
CA PHE A 148 0.97 7.48 18.15
C PHE A 148 -0.46 7.31 18.64
N ASP A 149 -1.09 8.39 19.16
CA ASP A 149 -2.48 8.34 19.63
C ASP A 149 -3.47 7.96 18.52
N LYS A 150 -3.31 8.51 17.32
CA LYS A 150 -4.13 8.19 16.14
C LYS A 150 -3.86 6.77 15.60
N GLY A 151 -2.62 6.29 15.74
CA GLY A 151 -2.24 4.94 15.35
C GLY A 151 -2.79 3.85 16.27
N ILE A 152 -3.16 4.20 17.50
CA ILE A 152 -3.70 3.29 18.52
C ILE A 152 -5.18 3.59 18.78
N ARG A 153 -6.06 2.83 18.13
CA ARG A 153 -7.51 2.94 18.38
C ARG A 153 -7.90 2.11 19.59
N LEU A 154 -8.37 2.76 20.64
CA LEU A 154 -8.94 2.08 21.81
C LEU A 154 -10.29 1.46 21.44
N LEU A 155 -10.45 0.16 21.69
CA LEU A 155 -11.69 -0.59 21.47
C LEU A 155 -12.49 -0.73 22.77
N ASN A 156 -11.80 -1.00 23.88
CA ASN A 156 -12.42 -1.14 25.21
C ASN A 156 -11.44 -0.69 26.30
N GLY A 157 -11.95 -0.17 27.43
CA GLY A 157 -11.14 0.26 28.56
C GLY A 157 -10.62 1.69 28.45
N SER A 158 -9.37 1.92 28.87
CA SER A 158 -8.73 3.24 28.90
C SER A 158 -7.30 3.20 28.34
N LYS A 159 -6.83 4.33 27.81
CA LYS A 159 -5.43 4.53 27.38
C LYS A 159 -4.54 4.89 28.59
N THR A 160 -4.72 4.21 29.72
CA THR A 160 -3.90 4.41 30.92
C THR A 160 -2.85 3.33 31.03
N LEU A 161 -1.67 3.71 31.49
CA LEU A 161 -0.53 2.83 31.71
C LEU A 161 -0.07 2.97 33.19
N ALA A 162 -1.01 2.85 34.11
CA ALA A 162 -0.71 2.94 35.55
C ALA A 162 0.11 1.74 36.04
N PHE A 163 0.64 1.82 37.24
CA PHE A 163 1.48 0.75 37.78
C PHE A 163 0.72 -0.59 37.86
N GLY A 164 1.30 -1.62 37.26
CA GLY A 164 0.72 -2.97 37.22
C GLY A 164 -0.39 -3.16 36.17
N GLU A 165 -0.61 -2.16 35.32
CA GLU A 165 -1.54 -2.23 34.20
C GLU A 165 -0.81 -2.55 32.90
N ILE A 166 -1.55 -3.19 31.98
CA ILE A 166 -1.08 -3.52 30.63
C ILE A 166 -2.21 -3.24 29.62
N MET A 167 -1.86 -2.59 28.52
CA MET A 167 -2.70 -2.53 27.33
C MET A 167 -2.29 -3.62 26.36
N ILE A 168 -3.27 -4.37 25.86
CA ILE A 168 -3.04 -5.46 24.88
C ILE A 168 -3.86 -5.21 23.63
N SER A 169 -3.38 -5.77 22.53
CA SER A 169 -4.11 -5.67 21.29
C SER A 169 -5.37 -6.54 21.27
N SER A 170 -6.31 -6.21 20.40
CA SER A 170 -7.56 -6.95 20.22
C SER A 170 -7.33 -8.43 19.86
N LYS A 171 -6.35 -8.73 19.00
CA LYS A 171 -6.00 -10.11 18.63
C LYS A 171 -5.39 -10.88 19.80
N THR A 172 -4.53 -10.24 20.57
CA THR A 172 -3.99 -10.83 21.79
C THR A 172 -5.09 -11.09 22.82
N ALA A 173 -6.03 -10.14 23.02
CA ALA A 173 -7.17 -10.31 23.90
C ALA A 173 -8.07 -11.48 23.46
N GLN A 174 -8.38 -11.57 22.17
CA GLN A 174 -9.18 -12.65 21.60
C GLN A 174 -8.48 -14.02 21.74
N LYS A 175 -7.17 -14.10 21.47
CA LYS A 175 -6.38 -15.32 21.61
C LYS A 175 -6.30 -15.81 23.05
N LEU A 176 -6.17 -14.88 24.00
CA LEU A 176 -6.16 -15.18 25.42
C LEU A 176 -7.56 -15.39 25.99
N ARG A 177 -8.61 -14.90 25.32
CA ARG A 177 -10.01 -14.84 25.78
C ARG A 177 -10.15 -14.04 27.08
N VAL A 178 -9.60 -12.82 27.07
CA VAL A 178 -9.60 -11.90 28.21
C VAL A 178 -10.30 -10.60 27.85
N ASP A 179 -10.84 -9.91 28.85
CA ASP A 179 -11.44 -8.59 28.73
C ASP A 179 -10.78 -7.60 29.69
N VAL A 180 -11.17 -6.33 29.58
CA VAL A 180 -10.68 -5.26 30.46
C VAL A 180 -10.99 -5.59 31.91
N GLY A 181 -10.00 -5.42 32.79
CA GLY A 181 -10.07 -5.78 34.19
C GLY A 181 -9.59 -7.18 34.56
N ASP A 182 -9.41 -8.06 33.56
CA ASP A 182 -8.85 -9.38 33.77
C ASP A 182 -7.37 -9.33 34.16
N LYS A 183 -6.93 -10.36 34.90
CA LYS A 183 -5.56 -10.44 35.37
C LYS A 183 -4.80 -11.51 34.60
N ILE A 184 -3.79 -11.10 33.86
CA ILE A 184 -2.92 -11.99 33.07
C ILE A 184 -1.54 -12.10 33.67
N PHE A 185 -0.85 -13.21 33.40
CA PHE A 185 0.55 -13.40 33.72
C PHE A 185 1.41 -13.09 32.51
N VAL A 186 2.47 -12.33 32.73
CA VAL A 186 3.44 -11.97 31.70
C VAL A 186 4.80 -12.54 32.10
N SER A 187 5.32 -13.39 31.25
CA SER A 187 6.64 -14.02 31.40
C SER A 187 7.60 -13.42 30.39
N PHE A 188 8.75 -12.94 30.85
CA PHE A 188 9.76 -12.33 30.00
C PHE A 188 11.17 -12.66 30.47
N MET A 189 12.15 -12.52 29.56
CA MET A 189 13.57 -12.63 29.88
C MET A 189 14.17 -11.24 30.01
N GLU A 190 14.96 -11.01 31.02
CA GLU A 190 15.53 -9.69 31.31
C GLU A 190 16.77 -9.38 30.48
N ASN A 191 17.55 -10.43 30.12
CA ASN A 191 18.72 -10.31 29.28
C ASN A 191 18.92 -11.64 28.53
N ASP A 192 19.42 -11.59 27.29
CA ASP A 192 19.74 -12.77 26.48
C ASP A 192 20.77 -13.70 27.15
N ASN A 193 21.56 -13.17 28.07
CA ASN A 193 22.60 -13.91 28.81
C ASN A 193 22.12 -14.55 30.12
N THR A 194 20.89 -14.24 30.59
CA THR A 194 20.34 -14.81 31.80
C THR A 194 19.21 -15.79 31.48
N THR A 195 19.35 -17.05 31.92
CA THR A 195 18.33 -18.09 31.74
C THR A 195 17.12 -17.94 32.69
N SER A 196 17.01 -16.81 33.42
CA SER A 196 15.96 -16.58 34.39
C SER A 196 14.75 -15.94 33.77
N VAL A 197 13.65 -16.68 33.67
CA VAL A 197 12.34 -16.15 33.25
C VAL A 197 11.68 -15.48 34.47
N ARG A 198 11.31 -14.22 34.31
CA ARG A 198 10.51 -13.50 35.32
C ARG A 198 9.04 -13.54 34.97
N ILE A 199 8.20 -13.81 35.94
CA ILE A 199 6.75 -13.83 35.80
C ILE A 199 6.14 -12.73 36.67
N ARG A 200 5.29 -11.92 36.08
CA ARG A 200 4.55 -10.84 36.76
C ARG A 200 3.09 -10.89 36.39
N LYS A 201 2.25 -10.43 37.31
CA LYS A 201 0.80 -10.35 37.14
C LYS A 201 0.40 -8.93 36.78
N PHE A 202 -0.42 -8.77 35.76
CA PHE A 202 -0.93 -7.49 35.26
C PHE A 202 -2.43 -7.48 35.20
N THR A 203 -3.02 -6.30 35.30
CA THR A 203 -4.45 -6.05 35.02
C THR A 203 -4.57 -5.42 33.63
N VAL A 204 -5.43 -5.97 32.79
CA VAL A 204 -5.70 -5.40 31.45
C VAL A 204 -6.46 -4.09 31.63
N SER A 205 -5.82 -2.94 31.30
CA SER A 205 -6.43 -1.62 31.41
C SER A 205 -7.16 -1.21 30.13
N GLY A 206 -6.70 -1.69 28.98
CA GLY A 206 -7.31 -1.36 27.71
C GLY A 206 -7.00 -2.40 26.64
N ILE A 207 -7.94 -2.51 25.71
CA ILE A 207 -7.81 -3.32 24.50
C ILE A 207 -7.80 -2.38 23.31
N PHE A 208 -6.75 -2.44 22.51
CA PHE A 208 -6.54 -1.56 21.37
C PHE A 208 -6.42 -2.31 20.04
N SER A 209 -6.53 -1.59 18.95
CA SER A 209 -6.16 -2.04 17.61
C SER A 209 -5.35 -0.97 16.89
N CYS A 210 -4.28 -1.38 16.22
CA CYS A 210 -3.51 -0.53 15.32
C CYS A 210 -4.11 -0.52 13.90
N GLY A 211 -5.02 -1.46 13.60
CA GLY A 211 -5.57 -1.64 12.25
C GLY A 211 -4.63 -2.34 11.27
N LEU A 212 -3.50 -2.87 11.75
CA LEU A 212 -2.58 -3.73 11.01
C LEU A 212 -2.42 -5.05 11.78
N SER A 213 -2.86 -6.13 11.17
CA SER A 213 -2.91 -7.47 11.79
C SER A 213 -1.61 -7.91 12.44
N GLU A 214 -0.48 -7.67 11.78
CA GLU A 214 0.85 -8.05 12.29
C GLU A 214 1.20 -7.29 13.58
N LEU A 215 0.91 -5.99 13.64
CA LEU A 215 1.15 -5.19 14.85
C LEU A 215 0.18 -5.58 15.97
N ASP A 216 -1.08 -5.85 15.63
CA ASP A 216 -2.09 -6.29 16.58
C ASP A 216 -1.81 -7.69 17.17
N GLU A 217 -1.00 -8.51 16.51
CA GLU A 217 -0.56 -9.80 17.07
C GLU A 217 0.65 -9.70 17.99
N GLN A 218 1.40 -8.61 17.88
CA GLN A 218 2.74 -8.53 18.46
C GLN A 218 2.90 -7.48 19.56
N LEU A 219 2.01 -6.49 19.69
CA LEU A 219 2.24 -5.37 20.60
C LEU A 219 1.46 -5.48 21.91
N ALA A 220 2.16 -5.17 23.00
CA ALA A 220 1.58 -4.91 24.33
C ALA A 220 2.34 -3.75 24.98
N PHE A 221 1.63 -2.88 25.72
CA PHE A 221 2.19 -1.68 26.30
C PHE A 221 2.06 -1.66 27.83
N ILE A 222 3.14 -1.24 28.49
CA ILE A 222 3.18 -0.96 29.93
C ILE A 222 3.72 0.44 30.19
N GLY A 223 3.34 1.05 31.29
CA GLY A 223 3.85 2.35 31.69
C GLY A 223 5.28 2.30 32.23
N ARG A 224 5.94 3.47 32.21
CA ARG A 224 7.33 3.66 32.65
C ARG A 224 7.55 3.27 34.11
N GLU A 225 6.62 3.59 35.00
CA GLU A 225 6.71 3.22 36.42
C GLU A 225 6.77 1.69 36.61
N THR A 226 5.95 0.98 35.82
CA THR A 226 5.92 -0.48 35.80
C THR A 226 7.23 -1.05 35.24
N GLY A 227 7.68 -0.53 34.11
CA GLY A 227 8.91 -0.96 33.47
C GLY A 227 10.14 -0.70 34.32
N ARG A 228 10.23 0.42 35.02
CA ARG A 228 11.33 0.72 35.97
C ARG A 228 11.50 -0.35 37.06
N ARG A 229 10.39 -0.91 37.54
CA ARG A 229 10.42 -1.95 38.59
C ARG A 229 10.60 -3.36 38.01
N MET A 230 10.41 -3.52 36.72
CA MET A 230 10.50 -4.81 36.05
C MET A 230 11.82 -5.03 35.33
N PHE A 231 12.25 -4.05 34.58
CA PHE A 231 13.39 -4.12 33.70
C PHE A 231 14.61 -3.47 34.37
N ASN A 232 15.43 -4.26 35.06
CA ASN A 232 16.63 -3.73 35.72
C ASN A 232 17.81 -3.58 34.75
N GLU A 233 17.97 -4.54 33.82
CA GLU A 233 19.16 -4.67 32.95
C GLU A 233 18.88 -4.39 31.48
N LEU A 234 17.63 -4.22 31.06
CA LEU A 234 17.32 -3.89 29.67
C LEU A 234 17.78 -2.47 29.32
N PRO A 235 18.52 -2.32 28.21
CA PRO A 235 18.96 -0.99 27.76
C PRO A 235 17.77 -0.12 27.37
N TYR A 236 17.92 1.19 27.54
CA TYR A 236 16.98 2.15 27.01
C TYR A 236 17.27 2.41 25.55
N ASN A 237 16.23 2.44 24.76
CA ASN A 237 16.23 2.89 23.38
C ASN A 237 15.65 4.30 23.30
N LEU A 238 16.13 5.10 22.35
CA LEU A 238 15.61 6.43 22.09
C LEU A 238 14.79 6.39 20.79
N LEU A 239 13.58 6.89 20.85
CA LEU A 239 12.73 7.16 19.71
C LEU A 239 12.70 8.64 19.39
N LEU A 240 12.72 8.97 18.11
CA LEU A 240 12.60 10.32 17.62
C LEU A 240 11.54 10.38 16.52
N LYS A 241 10.67 11.37 16.61
CA LYS A 241 9.74 11.74 15.52
C LYS A 241 10.12 13.10 14.98
N LEU A 242 10.30 13.20 13.69
CA LEU A 242 10.61 14.42 12.98
C LEU A 242 9.34 15.11 12.51
N HIS A 243 9.39 16.41 12.24
CA HIS A 243 8.28 17.13 11.62
C HIS A 243 7.93 16.55 10.23
N HIS A 244 8.94 16.05 9.50
CA HIS A 244 8.79 15.39 8.20
C HIS A 244 9.51 14.04 8.21
N TYR A 245 8.76 12.94 8.19
CA TYR A 245 9.32 11.58 8.20
C TYR A 245 10.25 11.28 7.01
N ASN A 246 10.05 11.96 5.88
CA ASN A 246 10.90 11.82 4.69
C ASN A 246 12.35 12.29 4.93
N ASN A 247 12.58 13.14 5.93
CA ASN A 247 13.90 13.66 6.26
C ASN A 247 14.70 12.70 7.17
N ALA A 248 14.13 11.59 7.59
CA ALA A 248 14.74 10.68 8.56
C ALA A 248 16.11 10.17 8.12
N ALA A 249 16.27 9.80 6.84
CA ALA A 249 17.55 9.35 6.29
C ALA A 249 18.61 10.48 6.28
N ALA A 250 18.22 11.70 5.91
CA ALA A 250 19.11 12.86 5.91
C ALA A 250 19.52 13.25 7.34
N PHE A 251 18.57 13.19 8.27
CA PHE A 251 18.79 13.41 9.70
C PHE A 251 19.81 12.40 10.27
N CYS A 252 19.62 11.09 10.00
CA CYS A 252 20.57 10.07 10.41
C CYS A 252 21.97 10.32 9.82
N SER A 253 22.05 10.62 8.52
CA SER A 253 23.32 10.90 7.84
C SER A 253 24.06 12.10 8.44
N LYS A 254 23.34 13.17 8.83
CA LYS A 254 23.91 14.35 9.49
C LYS A 254 24.63 13.98 10.78
N TYR A 255 23.99 13.20 11.65
CA TYR A 255 24.57 12.81 12.93
C TYR A 255 25.61 11.68 12.83
N GLN A 256 25.52 10.82 11.81
CA GLN A 256 26.55 9.81 11.51
C GLN A 256 27.83 10.45 10.98
N ALA A 257 27.72 11.49 10.14
CA ALA A 257 28.89 12.22 9.62
C ALA A 257 29.69 12.95 10.71
N ASP A 258 29.00 13.43 11.75
CA ASP A 258 29.63 14.07 12.91
C ASP A 258 30.26 13.05 13.89
N GLY A 259 30.24 11.73 13.54
CA GLY A 259 30.80 10.66 14.37
C GLY A 259 29.93 10.33 15.60
N HIS A 260 28.70 10.81 15.62
CA HIS A 260 27.75 10.60 16.70
C HIS A 260 26.72 9.52 16.32
N MET A 261 26.80 8.36 16.94
CA MET A 261 25.75 7.34 17.10
C MET A 261 25.24 6.61 15.86
N ALA A 262 25.02 5.32 16.01
CA ALA A 262 24.26 4.47 15.12
C ALA A 262 22.75 4.78 15.25
N LEU A 263 22.29 5.84 14.58
CA LEU A 263 20.87 6.10 14.40
C LEU A 263 20.39 5.30 13.20
N THR A 264 19.28 4.59 13.37
CA THR A 264 18.58 3.90 12.31
C THR A 264 17.30 4.65 11.96
N HIS A 265 16.99 4.77 10.67
CA HIS A 265 15.73 5.36 10.23
C HIS A 265 14.71 4.28 9.88
N TRP A 266 13.43 4.63 9.89
CA TRP A 266 12.32 3.71 9.69
C TRP A 266 12.39 2.88 8.38
N GLU A 267 12.96 3.43 7.29
CA GLU A 267 13.13 2.68 6.03
C GLU A 267 14.17 1.58 6.14
N GLU A 268 15.25 1.81 6.89
CA GLU A 268 16.31 0.85 7.12
C GLU A 268 15.82 -0.29 8.02
N GLU A 269 15.12 0.05 9.10
CA GLU A 269 14.54 -0.92 10.04
C GLU A 269 13.50 -1.83 9.37
N ASN A 270 12.67 -1.27 8.50
CA ASN A 270 11.63 -2.01 7.78
C ASN A 270 12.02 -2.35 6.32
N TYR A 271 13.32 -2.37 6.00
CA TYR A 271 13.80 -2.53 4.62
C TYR A 271 13.26 -3.79 3.93
N ASN A 272 13.27 -4.92 4.62
CA ASN A 272 12.80 -6.20 4.06
C ASN A 272 11.30 -6.16 3.77
N GLU A 273 10.49 -5.65 4.69
CA GLU A 273 9.03 -5.52 4.54
C GLU A 273 8.70 -4.56 3.37
N LEU A 274 9.34 -3.39 3.33
CA LEU A 274 9.14 -2.40 2.28
C LEU A 274 9.60 -2.90 0.90
N SER A 275 10.73 -3.60 0.85
CA SER A 275 11.23 -4.18 -0.39
C SER A 275 10.30 -5.25 -0.94
N ALA A 276 9.74 -6.10 -0.08
CA ALA A 276 8.74 -7.10 -0.46
C ALA A 276 7.46 -6.45 -1.01
N LEU A 277 6.96 -5.40 -0.35
CA LEU A 277 5.77 -4.67 -0.79
C LEU A 277 6.01 -3.93 -2.12
N ARG A 278 7.17 -3.29 -2.28
CA ARG A 278 7.57 -2.63 -3.55
C ARG A 278 7.70 -3.66 -4.68
N PHE A 279 8.28 -4.82 -4.40
CA PHE A 279 8.39 -5.92 -5.37
C PHE A 279 7.01 -6.43 -5.78
N GLN A 280 6.11 -6.68 -4.82
CA GLN A 280 4.73 -7.09 -5.08
C GLN A 280 3.98 -6.06 -5.94
N ARG A 281 4.11 -4.76 -5.65
CA ARG A 281 3.55 -3.68 -6.47
C ARG A 281 4.03 -3.75 -7.92
N ASN A 282 5.33 -3.96 -8.11
CA ASN A 282 5.91 -4.03 -9.46
C ASN A 282 5.40 -5.24 -10.23
N ILE A 283 5.22 -6.40 -9.59
CA ILE A 283 4.60 -7.59 -10.21
C ILE A 283 3.16 -7.27 -10.63
N ILE A 284 2.36 -6.69 -9.75
CA ILE A 284 0.97 -6.32 -10.06
C ILE A 284 0.94 -5.35 -11.25
N ALA A 285 1.77 -4.31 -11.24
CA ALA A 285 1.86 -3.36 -12.34
C ALA A 285 2.24 -4.05 -13.66
N MET A 286 3.18 -5.00 -13.65
CA MET A 286 3.59 -5.77 -14.82
C MET A 286 2.42 -6.63 -15.36
N ILE A 287 1.69 -7.32 -14.50
CA ILE A 287 0.52 -8.13 -14.91
C ILE A 287 -0.53 -7.23 -15.57
N VAL A 288 -0.80 -6.05 -15.00
CA VAL A 288 -1.82 -5.14 -15.54
C VAL A 288 -1.36 -4.51 -16.86
N ILE A 289 -0.08 -4.20 -17.02
CA ILE A 289 0.49 -3.78 -18.31
C ILE A 289 0.30 -4.89 -19.38
N LEU A 290 0.40 -6.15 -18.99
CA LEU A 290 0.17 -7.28 -19.87
C LEU A 290 -1.32 -7.37 -20.31
N VAL A 291 -2.25 -7.10 -19.40
CA VAL A 291 -3.69 -6.97 -19.72
C VAL A 291 -3.93 -5.82 -20.70
N LEU A 292 -3.28 -4.67 -20.50
CA LEU A 292 -3.34 -3.55 -21.42
C LEU A 292 -2.78 -3.93 -22.81
N PHE A 293 -1.70 -4.70 -22.85
CA PHE A 293 -1.13 -5.18 -24.09
C PHE A 293 -2.14 -6.05 -24.89
N VAL A 294 -2.92 -6.89 -24.21
CA VAL A 294 -4.01 -7.66 -24.87
C VAL A 294 -5.07 -6.70 -25.45
N ALA A 295 -5.43 -5.64 -24.75
CA ALA A 295 -6.34 -4.63 -25.28
C ALA A 295 -5.81 -3.95 -26.56
N VAL A 296 -4.50 -3.72 -26.61
CA VAL A 296 -3.81 -3.17 -27.77
C VAL A 296 -3.76 -4.15 -28.95
N LEU A 297 -3.66 -5.45 -28.70
CA LEU A 297 -3.81 -6.47 -29.75
C LEU A 297 -5.21 -6.46 -30.38
N ASN A 298 -6.25 -6.19 -29.61
CA ASN A 298 -7.60 -5.98 -30.14
C ASN A 298 -7.63 -4.75 -31.07
N LEU A 299 -6.93 -3.68 -30.73
CA LEU A 299 -6.78 -2.51 -31.60
C LEU A 299 -6.11 -2.87 -32.92
N LEU A 300 -5.00 -3.62 -32.88
CA LEU A 300 -4.29 -4.10 -34.07
C LEU A 300 -5.24 -4.90 -35.00
N SER A 301 -5.99 -5.85 -34.42
CA SER A 301 -6.94 -6.68 -35.17
C SER A 301 -8.06 -5.81 -35.78
N THR A 302 -8.60 -4.88 -35.03
CA THR A 302 -9.66 -3.97 -35.52
C THR A 302 -9.18 -3.08 -36.67
N ILE A 303 -7.99 -2.49 -36.56
CA ILE A 303 -7.43 -1.69 -37.66
C ILE A 303 -7.19 -2.57 -38.89
N HIS A 304 -6.72 -3.82 -38.70
CA HIS A 304 -6.51 -4.75 -39.80
C HIS A 304 -7.82 -5.08 -40.53
N ILE A 305 -8.89 -5.37 -39.77
CA ILE A 305 -10.22 -5.62 -40.33
C ILE A 305 -10.73 -4.38 -41.07
N THR A 306 -10.62 -3.19 -40.46
CA THR A 306 -11.06 -1.92 -41.06
C THR A 306 -10.31 -1.64 -42.38
N VAL A 307 -9.01 -1.90 -42.42
CA VAL A 307 -8.22 -1.76 -43.67
C VAL A 307 -8.76 -2.70 -44.76
N PHE A 308 -9.11 -3.95 -44.38
CA PHE A 308 -9.64 -4.92 -45.33
C PHE A 308 -11.04 -4.52 -45.82
N GLU A 309 -11.96 -4.12 -44.97
CA GLU A 309 -13.29 -3.62 -45.33
C GLU A 309 -13.25 -2.36 -46.18
N LYS A 310 -12.31 -1.47 -45.93
CA LYS A 310 -12.17 -0.19 -46.65
C LYS A 310 -11.23 -0.25 -47.84
N LYS A 311 -10.83 -1.47 -48.27
CA LYS A 311 -9.88 -1.67 -49.36
C LYS A 311 -10.29 -0.95 -50.67
N ARG A 312 -11.60 -0.94 -50.99
CA ARG A 312 -12.13 -0.27 -52.19
C ARG A 312 -12.02 1.28 -52.06
N GLU A 313 -12.37 1.83 -50.91
CA GLU A 313 -12.24 3.27 -50.63
C GLU A 313 -10.76 3.71 -50.71
N ILE A 314 -9.85 2.89 -50.16
CA ILE A 314 -8.41 3.12 -50.24
C ILE A 314 -7.94 3.13 -51.72
N GLY A 315 -8.43 2.19 -52.56
CA GLY A 315 -8.14 2.15 -53.98
C GLY A 315 -8.57 3.43 -54.69
N ILE A 316 -9.77 3.94 -54.43
CA ILE A 316 -10.31 5.22 -54.97
C ILE A 316 -9.43 6.39 -54.51
N LEU A 317 -9.11 6.51 -53.22
CA LEU A 317 -8.24 7.55 -52.70
C LEU A 317 -6.86 7.54 -53.35
N ARG A 318 -6.28 6.36 -53.61
CA ARG A 318 -5.02 6.21 -54.33
C ARG A 318 -5.11 6.64 -55.78
N SER A 319 -6.23 6.34 -56.45
CA SER A 319 -6.48 6.77 -57.83
C SER A 319 -6.68 8.27 -57.98
N THR A 320 -7.18 8.94 -56.91
CA THR A 320 -7.33 10.42 -56.88
C THR A 320 -6.05 11.15 -56.45
N GLY A 321 -4.90 10.41 -56.28
CA GLY A 321 -3.59 11.03 -56.06
C GLY A 321 -3.09 11.03 -54.61
N PHE A 322 -3.75 10.31 -53.68
CA PHE A 322 -3.20 10.14 -52.32
C PHE A 322 -1.91 9.34 -52.37
N VAL A 323 -0.87 9.86 -51.71
CA VAL A 323 0.41 9.11 -51.56
C VAL A 323 0.32 8.07 -50.46
N PRO A 324 1.14 6.99 -50.49
CA PRO A 324 1.13 5.94 -49.49
C PRO A 324 1.22 6.44 -48.05
N ALA A 325 2.06 7.45 -47.82
CA ALA A 325 2.23 8.05 -46.49
C ALA A 325 0.95 8.70 -45.93
N GLN A 326 0.11 9.25 -46.80
CA GLN A 326 -1.16 9.85 -46.38
C GLN A 326 -2.18 8.78 -45.98
N ILE A 327 -2.22 7.64 -46.68
CA ILE A 327 -3.07 6.51 -46.29
C ILE A 327 -2.57 5.92 -44.96
N THR A 328 -1.25 5.75 -44.81
CA THR A 328 -0.67 5.28 -43.54
C THR A 328 -1.02 6.22 -42.41
N SER A 329 -0.87 7.54 -42.57
CA SER A 329 -1.20 8.51 -41.52
C SER A 329 -2.69 8.51 -41.17
N LEU A 330 -3.59 8.26 -42.11
CA LEU A 330 -5.03 8.13 -41.88
C LEU A 330 -5.33 7.01 -40.87
N PHE A 331 -4.76 5.81 -41.06
CA PHE A 331 -4.97 4.67 -40.16
C PHE A 331 -4.22 4.83 -38.83
N LEU A 332 -3.10 5.53 -38.81
CA LEU A 332 -2.44 5.91 -37.54
C LEU A 332 -3.31 6.87 -36.73
N TYR A 333 -3.92 7.87 -37.38
CA TYR A 333 -4.89 8.76 -36.71
C TYR A 333 -6.11 7.98 -36.20
N LEU A 334 -6.61 7.01 -36.98
CA LEU A 334 -7.71 6.16 -36.56
C LEU A 334 -7.37 5.41 -35.26
N GLY A 335 -6.21 4.74 -35.22
CA GLY A 335 -5.73 4.03 -34.02
C GLY A 335 -5.55 4.96 -32.82
N LEU A 336 -4.96 6.15 -33.04
CA LEU A 336 -4.78 7.16 -32.00
C LEU A 336 -6.12 7.66 -31.44
N TYR A 337 -7.11 7.91 -32.29
CA TYR A 337 -8.45 8.32 -31.85
C TYR A 337 -9.14 7.25 -31.01
N LEU A 338 -9.09 5.98 -31.46
CA LEU A 338 -9.67 4.87 -30.71
C LEU A 338 -9.00 4.73 -29.32
N ALA A 339 -7.66 4.88 -29.28
CA ALA A 339 -6.92 4.85 -28.02
C ALA A 339 -7.31 6.00 -27.09
N VAL A 340 -7.42 7.24 -27.59
CA VAL A 340 -7.83 8.40 -26.79
C VAL A 340 -9.27 8.27 -26.31
N LEU A 341 -10.18 7.77 -27.15
CA LEU A 341 -11.58 7.52 -26.77
C LEU A 341 -11.74 6.43 -25.71
N GLY A 342 -10.80 5.50 -25.60
CA GLY A 342 -10.75 4.52 -24.50
C GLY A 342 -10.04 5.08 -23.27
N LEU A 343 -8.94 5.84 -23.48
CA LEU A 343 -8.09 6.39 -22.42
C LEU A 343 -8.87 7.35 -21.49
N ILE A 344 -9.55 8.33 -22.06
CA ILE A 344 -10.22 9.38 -21.28
C ILE A 344 -11.30 8.79 -20.34
N PRO A 345 -12.30 8.02 -20.83
CA PRO A 345 -13.28 7.42 -19.94
C PRO A 345 -12.65 6.40 -18.98
N GLY A 346 -11.60 5.67 -19.42
CA GLY A 346 -10.85 4.75 -18.54
C GLY A 346 -10.25 5.46 -17.32
N ILE A 347 -9.62 6.61 -17.52
CA ILE A 347 -9.07 7.43 -16.42
C ILE A 347 -10.19 7.95 -15.52
N ILE A 348 -11.24 8.54 -16.09
CA ILE A 348 -12.34 9.16 -15.32
C ILE A 348 -13.02 8.07 -14.45
N ILE A 349 -13.41 6.96 -15.07
CA ILE A 349 -14.08 5.87 -14.36
C ILE A 349 -13.14 5.24 -13.32
N GLY A 350 -11.86 5.00 -13.68
CA GLY A 350 -10.87 4.46 -12.77
C GLY A 350 -10.69 5.32 -11.51
N LEU A 351 -10.59 6.64 -11.67
CA LEU A 351 -10.47 7.56 -10.53
C LEU A 351 -11.75 7.60 -9.69
N LEU A 352 -12.93 7.58 -10.30
CA LEU A 352 -14.20 7.53 -9.59
C LEU A 352 -14.35 6.23 -8.79
N LEU A 353 -13.96 5.10 -9.35
CA LEU A 353 -13.97 3.81 -8.66
C LEU A 353 -12.99 3.82 -7.48
N CYS A 354 -11.77 4.34 -7.66
CA CYS A 354 -10.80 4.45 -6.56
C CYS A 354 -11.30 5.36 -5.43
N HIS A 355 -11.94 6.48 -5.76
CA HIS A 355 -12.49 7.39 -4.75
C HIS A 355 -13.58 6.73 -3.89
N ASN A 356 -14.42 5.90 -4.50
CA ASN A 356 -15.53 5.21 -3.83
C ASN A 356 -15.22 3.75 -3.47
N LEU A 357 -13.96 3.34 -3.51
CA LEU A 357 -13.57 1.93 -3.41
C LEU A 357 -14.09 1.25 -2.15
N ASN A 358 -13.95 1.89 -0.97
CA ASN A 358 -14.42 1.34 0.30
C ASN A 358 -15.94 1.13 0.30
N GLY A 359 -16.71 2.07 -0.27
CA GLY A 359 -18.16 1.94 -0.41
C GLY A 359 -18.57 0.82 -1.37
N ILE A 360 -17.83 0.65 -2.47
CA ILE A 360 -18.07 -0.41 -3.45
C ILE A 360 -17.81 -1.78 -2.81
N ILE A 361 -16.72 -1.93 -2.09
CA ILE A 361 -16.37 -3.19 -1.42
C ILE A 361 -17.39 -3.53 -0.33
N ALA A 362 -17.81 -2.55 0.48
CA ALA A 362 -18.86 -2.76 1.46
C ALA A 362 -20.18 -3.21 0.80
N GLY A 363 -20.60 -2.54 -0.28
CA GLY A 363 -21.79 -2.91 -1.03
C GLY A 363 -21.70 -4.30 -1.65
N VAL A 364 -20.55 -4.71 -2.19
CA VAL A 364 -20.32 -6.07 -2.68
C VAL A 364 -20.40 -7.08 -1.54
N GLY A 365 -19.85 -6.75 -0.36
CA GLY A 365 -19.96 -7.57 0.85
C GLY A 365 -21.40 -7.79 1.28
N GLU A 366 -22.22 -6.74 1.30
CA GLU A 366 -23.65 -6.83 1.62
C GLU A 366 -24.44 -7.69 0.60
N ILE A 367 -24.15 -7.52 -0.69
CA ILE A 367 -24.77 -8.32 -1.74
C ILE A 367 -24.42 -9.80 -1.58
N LEU A 368 -23.13 -10.12 -1.39
CA LEU A 368 -22.70 -11.50 -1.20
C LEU A 368 -23.25 -12.12 0.10
N SER A 369 -23.31 -11.34 1.17
CA SER A 369 -23.93 -11.78 2.43
C SER A 369 -25.42 -12.06 2.25
N SER A 370 -26.12 -11.23 1.48
CA SER A 370 -27.54 -11.43 1.14
C SER A 370 -27.75 -12.69 0.29
N ILE A 371 -26.88 -12.93 -0.70
CA ILE A 371 -26.90 -14.15 -1.50
C ILE A 371 -26.62 -15.38 -0.62
N ASN A 372 -25.64 -15.31 0.27
CA ASN A 372 -25.29 -16.39 1.19
C ASN A 372 -26.46 -16.72 2.14
N MET A 373 -27.14 -15.68 2.66
CA MET A 373 -28.36 -15.85 3.47
C MET A 373 -29.51 -16.46 2.66
N MET A 374 -29.68 -16.10 1.40
CA MET A 374 -30.69 -16.68 0.51
C MET A 374 -30.40 -18.16 0.27
N ILE A 375 -29.14 -18.51 -0.01
CA ILE A 375 -28.71 -19.92 -0.18
C ILE A 375 -28.94 -20.71 1.12
N TYR A 376 -28.61 -20.10 2.27
CA TYR A 376 -28.87 -20.72 3.58
C TYR A 376 -30.34 -20.98 3.82
N HIS A 377 -31.23 -20.03 3.55
CA HIS A 377 -32.69 -20.23 3.70
C HIS A 377 -33.22 -21.32 2.80
N ILE A 378 -32.73 -21.43 1.56
CA ILE A 378 -33.09 -22.50 0.65
C ILE A 378 -32.54 -23.85 1.15
N GLY A 379 -31.27 -23.89 1.58
CA GLY A 379 -30.65 -25.11 2.09
C GLY A 379 -31.30 -25.63 3.39
N ASN A 380 -31.73 -24.71 4.26
CA ASN A 380 -32.35 -25.04 5.53
C ASN A 380 -33.77 -25.64 5.38
N LEU A 381 -34.34 -25.55 4.16
CA LEU A 381 -35.57 -26.30 3.80
C LEU A 381 -35.32 -27.81 3.66
N PHE A 382 -34.06 -28.21 3.46
CA PHE A 382 -33.68 -29.60 3.20
C PHE A 382 -32.71 -30.18 4.22
N PHE A 383 -31.89 -29.31 4.88
CA PHE A 383 -30.83 -29.71 5.80
C PHE A 383 -30.70 -28.67 6.93
N ASP A 384 -30.61 -29.13 8.18
CA ASP A 384 -30.28 -28.28 9.34
C ASP A 384 -28.82 -27.81 9.24
N SER A 385 -28.60 -26.62 8.72
CA SER A 385 -27.26 -26.03 8.56
C SER A 385 -27.04 -24.91 9.56
N PRO A 386 -25.79 -24.70 10.09
CA PRO A 386 -25.51 -23.57 10.95
C PRO A 386 -25.67 -22.26 10.18
N LYS A 387 -26.15 -21.22 10.85
CA LYS A 387 -26.32 -19.89 10.24
C LYS A 387 -24.97 -19.37 9.72
N PRO A 388 -24.88 -18.97 8.45
CA PRO A 388 -23.64 -18.44 7.90
C PRO A 388 -23.28 -17.10 8.55
N LEU A 389 -21.99 -16.89 8.77
CA LEU A 389 -21.46 -15.60 9.18
C LEU A 389 -21.55 -14.59 8.00
N PRO A 390 -21.75 -13.31 8.26
CA PRO A 390 -21.71 -12.29 7.23
C PRO A 390 -20.34 -12.31 6.54
N ILE A 391 -20.33 -12.11 5.22
CA ILE A 391 -19.09 -12.01 4.45
C ILE A 391 -18.58 -10.58 4.57
N GLU A 392 -17.65 -10.38 5.48
CA GLU A 392 -16.93 -9.12 5.62
C GLU A 392 -15.59 -9.24 4.88
N PHE A 393 -15.41 -8.48 3.77
CA PHE A 393 -14.14 -8.45 3.05
C PHE A 393 -13.02 -7.78 3.85
N PHE A 394 -13.37 -6.94 4.80
CA PHE A 394 -12.48 -6.30 5.76
C PHE A 394 -13.00 -6.62 7.16
N SER A 395 -12.72 -7.81 7.64
CA SER A 395 -12.78 -8.07 9.07
C SER A 395 -11.48 -7.57 9.69
N SER A 396 -11.51 -7.25 10.98
CA SER A 396 -10.32 -6.92 11.77
C SER A 396 -9.19 -7.96 11.67
N ASP A 397 -9.48 -9.11 11.04
CA ASP A 397 -8.52 -10.19 10.79
C ASP A 397 -7.68 -9.99 9.52
N PHE A 398 -8.06 -9.07 8.63
CA PHE A 398 -7.32 -8.77 7.41
C PHE A 398 -6.64 -7.39 7.51
N TYR A 399 -5.36 -7.36 7.41
CA TYR A 399 -4.30 -6.35 7.29
C TYR A 399 -4.63 -4.86 7.57
N LEU A 400 -5.78 -4.31 7.16
CA LEU A 400 -6.13 -2.89 7.36
C LEU A 400 -7.65 -2.71 7.48
N ASP A 401 -8.10 -1.94 8.48
CA ASP A 401 -9.52 -1.59 8.69
C ASP A 401 -10.13 -0.76 7.56
N LYS A 402 -9.31 -0.04 6.79
CA LYS A 402 -9.71 0.75 5.63
C LYS A 402 -8.63 0.67 4.56
N LEU A 403 -9.04 0.48 3.31
CA LEU A 403 -8.14 0.64 2.19
C LEU A 403 -7.88 2.11 1.94
N TYR A 404 -6.63 2.50 2.09
CA TYR A 404 -6.15 3.77 1.57
C TYR A 404 -5.95 3.62 0.07
N THR A 405 -6.36 4.62 -0.69
CA THR A 405 -6.10 4.70 -2.12
C THR A 405 -5.22 5.91 -2.38
N SER A 406 -4.11 5.68 -3.06
CA SER A 406 -3.18 6.75 -3.42
C SER A 406 -2.74 6.55 -4.86
N ILE A 407 -2.96 7.56 -5.69
CA ILE A 407 -2.48 7.58 -7.06
C ILE A 407 -1.75 8.88 -7.33
N SER A 408 -0.59 8.80 -7.96
CA SER A 408 0.18 9.97 -8.35
C SER A 408 -0.14 10.39 -9.78
N ILE A 409 -0.04 11.69 -10.07
CA ILE A 409 -0.18 12.22 -11.43
C ILE A 409 0.84 11.59 -12.37
N SER A 410 2.06 11.29 -11.88
CA SER A 410 3.11 10.64 -12.65
C SER A 410 2.71 9.25 -13.16
N GLU A 411 1.95 8.48 -12.36
CA GLU A 411 1.45 7.16 -12.75
C GLU A 411 0.36 7.26 -13.83
N ILE A 412 -0.53 8.24 -13.73
CA ILE A 412 -1.54 8.51 -14.75
C ILE A 412 -0.87 8.92 -16.08
N LEU A 413 0.13 9.79 -16.01
CA LEU A 413 0.89 10.21 -17.20
C LEU A 413 1.68 9.03 -17.80
N PHE A 414 2.27 8.19 -16.98
CA PHE A 414 3.01 7.01 -17.42
C PHE A 414 2.11 6.04 -18.17
N ILE A 415 0.95 5.64 -17.60
CA ILE A 415 0.05 4.70 -18.27
C ILE A 415 -0.58 5.31 -19.53
N SER A 416 -0.86 6.62 -19.51
CA SER A 416 -1.38 7.32 -20.69
C SER A 416 -0.36 7.32 -21.83
N GLY A 417 0.89 7.68 -21.54
CA GLY A 417 1.99 7.63 -22.50
C GLY A 417 2.23 6.24 -23.06
N LEU A 418 2.25 5.24 -22.19
CA LEU A 418 2.44 3.84 -22.57
C LEU A 418 1.30 3.33 -23.46
N THR A 419 0.05 3.66 -23.13
CA THR A 419 -1.13 3.30 -23.94
C THR A 419 -1.06 3.92 -25.32
N LEU A 420 -0.73 5.21 -25.43
CA LEU A 420 -0.59 5.88 -26.73
C LEU A 420 0.57 5.31 -27.56
N LEU A 421 1.70 5.02 -26.92
CA LEU A 421 2.86 4.39 -27.57
C LEU A 421 2.49 3.03 -28.14
N PHE A 422 1.84 2.18 -27.35
CA PHE A 422 1.38 0.86 -27.78
C PHE A 422 0.33 0.97 -28.90
N ALA A 423 -0.61 1.91 -28.81
CA ALA A 423 -1.62 2.10 -29.83
C ALA A 423 -1.03 2.53 -31.17
N VAL A 424 -0.06 3.45 -31.17
CA VAL A 424 0.66 3.85 -32.39
C VAL A 424 1.45 2.68 -32.95
N SER A 425 2.14 1.91 -32.12
CA SER A 425 2.92 0.74 -32.53
C SER A 425 2.04 -0.35 -33.16
N ALA A 426 0.89 -0.64 -32.54
CA ALA A 426 -0.08 -1.61 -33.05
C ALA A 426 -0.72 -1.16 -34.37
N ALA A 427 -1.04 0.14 -34.49
CA ALA A 427 -1.62 0.68 -35.72
C ALA A 427 -0.64 0.73 -36.88
N LEU A 428 0.68 0.79 -36.61
CA LEU A 428 1.70 1.04 -37.63
C LEU A 428 1.74 -0.06 -38.69
N PHE A 429 1.73 -1.32 -38.28
CA PHE A 429 1.84 -2.44 -39.21
C PHE A 429 0.65 -2.53 -40.21
N PRO A 430 -0.63 -2.54 -39.77
CA PRO A 430 -1.77 -2.50 -40.69
C PRO A 430 -1.81 -1.22 -41.55
N ALA A 431 -1.46 -0.07 -40.95
CA ALA A 431 -1.46 1.22 -41.65
C ALA A 431 -0.42 1.25 -42.81
N LEU A 432 0.78 0.74 -42.57
CA LEU A 432 1.79 0.60 -43.63
C LEU A 432 1.27 -0.31 -44.78
N LYS A 433 0.70 -1.46 -44.43
CA LYS A 433 0.13 -2.39 -45.42
C LYS A 433 -0.99 -1.71 -46.22
N ALA A 434 -1.85 -0.90 -45.59
CA ALA A 434 -2.89 -0.12 -46.27
C ALA A 434 -2.31 0.88 -47.28
N GLY A 435 -1.19 1.55 -46.95
CA GLY A 435 -0.52 2.52 -47.83
C GLY A 435 0.02 1.91 -49.13
N TYR A 436 0.39 0.64 -49.13
CA TYR A 436 0.97 -0.08 -50.30
C TYR A 436 -0.06 -0.83 -51.13
N ILE A 437 -1.37 -0.71 -50.86
CA ILE A 437 -2.42 -1.33 -51.70
C ILE A 437 -2.39 -0.70 -53.12
N LYS A 438 -2.28 -1.55 -54.13
CA LYS A 438 -2.25 -1.13 -55.54
C LYS A 438 -3.67 -0.91 -56.07
N PRO A 439 -4.01 0.24 -56.67
CA PRO A 439 -5.35 0.51 -57.21
C PRO A 439 -5.82 -0.55 -58.22
N ASN A 440 -4.91 -1.04 -59.07
CA ASN A 440 -5.24 -2.02 -60.11
C ASN A 440 -5.67 -3.39 -59.55
N GLU A 441 -5.20 -3.79 -58.34
CA GLU A 441 -5.59 -5.06 -57.72
C GLU A 441 -6.98 -4.99 -57.07
N VAL A 442 -7.42 -3.80 -56.75
CA VAL A 442 -8.72 -3.58 -56.05
C VAL A 442 -9.85 -3.45 -57.08
N LEU A 443 -9.57 -2.79 -58.21
CA LEU A 443 -10.58 -2.52 -59.24
C LEU A 443 -10.74 -3.68 -60.26
N LYS A 444 -9.84 -4.67 -60.26
CA LYS A 444 -9.83 -5.79 -61.20
C LYS A 444 -10.55 -7.03 -60.64
N ASN A 445 -10.89 -7.11 -59.38
CA ASN A 445 -11.59 -8.23 -58.73
C ASN A 445 -13.12 -8.02 -58.65
N GLU A 446 -13.68 -7.38 -59.63
CA GLU A 446 -15.06 -7.48 -60.08
C GLU A 446 -15.01 -8.21 -61.40
#